data_2f5d921691505a9ce4b451130565d552
#
_entry.id   2f5d921691505a9ce4b451130565d552
#
_cell.length_a   1.000
_cell.length_b   1.000
_cell.length_c   1.000
_cell.angle_alpha   90.00
_cell.angle_beta   90.00
_cell.angle_gamma   90.00
#
_symmetry.space_group_name_H-M   'P 1'
#
loop_
_entity.id
_entity.type
_entity.pdbx_description
1 polymer ?
#
loop_
_entity_poly.entity_id
_entity_poly.type
_entity_poly.pdbx_seq_one_letter_code
_entity_poly.pdbx_strand_id
1 'polypeptide(L)'
;MTANSPNEVGAETCSHGFVRGRSLSAACSLPVWDPVFPRFQKTVVREGSAHRGRWVWIVLLSCAHLLPSRAADGSGRDFSPQAGERQLPLSMHSKMVNRPRITVGLHDADIVGADNRALQAAVDYVAGLGGGVVEIGPGQFLMKDSLHLRSRVTVRGSKGSTILRKARAAVSPLALDGDFGEEQFTVVNPEGFQTGYGVAIWDQGSGGFHTTVARITGENGSTFSIDKPLNADCMLTGKAQAATVFPVVSGCNVEDARIEDVIIDGNKEENVALNGCRGAGIFLYRGFGTIISRCTVRNYHGDGISFQQSNDVLLEECVSEDNAGLGLHPGSGSQRPVVRGNVARRNGEDGLFLCWRVRHGLFEKNILEDNKRYGISIGHKDSDNLLRGNEVRANHQEGVFFRNESLGMAAHRNRLEDNIIENNGAKTASAGIRVRGATKNLIFRNNIIRDTRVGAAQTQSVGIRIEEEAGDVEMQGNQIDAATRIEDRRKTPSK
;
A
#
# COMPACT_ATOMS: atom_id res chain seq x y z
N MET A 1 -27.46 -1.08 40.16
CA MET A 1 -26.06 -1.46 39.94
C MET A 1 -25.90 -1.50 38.43
N THR A 2 -25.45 -0.41 37.85
CA THR A 2 -25.37 -0.14 36.41
C THR A 2 -23.98 -0.53 35.92
N ALA A 3 -23.91 -1.51 35.03
CA ALA A 3 -22.69 -1.90 34.37
C ALA A 3 -22.46 -0.98 33.15
N ASN A 4 -21.41 -0.20 33.19
CA ASN A 4 -20.91 0.57 32.05
C ASN A 4 -20.31 -0.37 31.01
N SER A 5 -20.80 -0.26 29.77
CA SER A 5 -20.17 -0.85 28.61
C SER A 5 -18.86 -0.10 28.25
N PRO A 6 -17.82 -0.78 27.81
CA PRO A 6 -16.60 -0.11 27.35
C PRO A 6 -16.81 0.55 25.99
N ASN A 7 -16.27 1.75 25.88
CA ASN A 7 -16.27 2.63 24.74
C ASN A 7 -15.80 1.97 23.44
N GLU A 8 -16.53 2.26 22.39
CA GLU A 8 -16.08 2.16 21.01
C GLU A 8 -14.78 2.95 20.81
N VAL A 9 -13.68 2.25 20.69
CA VAL A 9 -12.46 2.84 20.13
C VAL A 9 -12.68 2.92 18.62
N GLY A 10 -13.15 4.07 18.17
CA GLY A 10 -13.31 4.38 16.75
C GLY A 10 -11.99 4.22 16.04
N ALA A 11 -12.00 3.45 14.95
CA ALA A 11 -10.95 3.48 13.97
C ALA A 11 -10.92 4.87 13.34
N GLU A 12 -10.07 5.75 13.86
CA GLU A 12 -9.84 7.06 13.29
C GLU A 12 -9.17 6.88 11.92
N THR A 13 -9.97 7.11 10.93
CA THR A 13 -9.54 7.42 9.58
C THR A 13 -8.42 8.45 9.59
N CYS A 14 -7.44 8.28 8.68
CA CYS A 14 -6.40 9.27 8.37
C CYS A 14 -6.96 10.67 8.04
N SER A 15 -7.45 11.40 9.01
CA SER A 15 -7.89 12.78 8.86
C SER A 15 -6.91 13.71 9.57
N HIS A 16 -6.17 14.49 8.79
CA HIS A 16 -5.38 15.60 9.30
C HIS A 16 -6.35 16.68 9.79
N GLY A 17 -6.52 16.81 11.10
CA GLY A 17 -7.17 17.96 11.72
C GLY A 17 -6.29 19.20 11.56
N PHE A 18 -6.71 20.13 10.70
CA PHE A 18 -6.17 21.50 10.69
C PHE A 18 -6.66 22.22 11.94
N VAL A 19 -5.80 22.36 12.96
CA VAL A 19 -6.05 23.26 14.08
C VAL A 19 -5.70 24.67 13.66
N ARG A 20 -6.69 25.55 13.53
CA ARG A 20 -6.49 27.00 13.42
C ARG A 20 -5.93 27.53 14.75
N GLY A 21 -4.62 27.73 14.80
CA GLY A 21 -3.95 28.45 15.87
C GLY A 21 -4.14 29.96 15.69
N ARG A 22 -4.58 30.62 16.76
CA ARG A 22 -4.64 32.10 16.86
C ARG A 22 -3.22 32.67 16.88
N SER A 23 -3.04 33.76 16.17
CA SER A 23 -1.85 34.58 16.14
C SER A 23 -1.48 35.12 17.52
N LEU A 24 -0.23 34.89 17.92
CA LEU A 24 0.48 35.75 18.88
C LEU A 24 1.83 36.10 18.25
N SER A 25 2.00 37.36 17.98
CA SER A 25 3.21 37.97 17.48
C SER A 25 4.29 37.98 18.54
N ALA A 26 5.42 37.32 18.30
CA ALA A 26 6.68 37.68 18.96
C ALA A 26 7.79 37.48 17.93
N ALA A 27 8.42 38.59 17.58
CA ALA A 27 9.55 38.64 16.67
C ALA A 27 10.77 37.97 17.33
N CYS A 28 11.31 36.93 16.71
CA CYS A 28 12.64 36.44 16.97
C CYS A 28 13.32 36.22 15.62
N SER A 29 14.30 37.09 15.35
CA SER A 29 15.11 37.09 14.15
C SER A 29 16.13 35.94 14.22
N LEU A 30 16.03 34.98 13.30
CA LEU A 30 17.06 33.98 13.04
C LEU A 30 17.78 34.31 11.72
N PRO A 31 19.07 34.03 11.61
CA PRO A 31 19.87 34.40 10.43
C PRO A 31 19.52 33.51 9.22
N VAL A 32 19.32 34.17 8.09
CA VAL A 32 19.10 33.55 6.79
C VAL A 32 20.44 32.99 6.30
N TRP A 33 20.50 31.69 6.07
CA TRP A 33 21.60 31.07 5.33
C TRP A 33 21.23 31.03 3.85
N ASP A 34 21.91 31.84 3.04
CA ASP A 34 21.82 31.80 1.58
C ASP A 34 22.64 30.61 1.04
N PRO A 35 22.09 29.78 0.17
CA PRO A 35 22.88 28.80 -0.54
C PRO A 35 23.66 29.48 -1.68
N VAL A 36 24.97 29.43 -1.59
CA VAL A 36 25.91 29.91 -2.63
C VAL A 36 25.81 28.99 -3.85
N PHE A 37 25.19 29.45 -4.92
CA PHE A 37 25.33 28.86 -6.24
C PHE A 37 26.44 29.60 -7.02
N PRO A 38 27.39 28.93 -7.70
CA PRO A 38 28.40 29.59 -8.50
C PRO A 38 27.73 30.24 -9.74
N ARG A 39 27.93 31.54 -9.88
CA ARG A 39 27.56 32.31 -11.08
C ARG A 39 28.50 31.97 -12.23
N PHE A 40 27.95 31.41 -13.29
CA PHE A 40 28.68 31.40 -14.57
C PHE A 40 28.69 32.82 -15.15
N GLN A 41 29.89 33.42 -15.29
CA GLN A 41 30.10 34.66 -16.02
C GLN A 41 29.95 34.39 -17.51
N LYS A 42 29.05 35.11 -18.16
CA LYS A 42 29.00 35.23 -19.62
C LYS A 42 30.05 36.25 -20.05
N THR A 43 31.09 35.80 -20.68
CA THR A 43 32.06 36.66 -21.38
C THR A 43 31.41 37.10 -22.70
N VAL A 44 31.13 38.40 -22.83
CA VAL A 44 30.72 39.02 -24.08
C VAL A 44 31.97 39.40 -24.84
N VAL A 45 32.26 38.74 -25.94
CA VAL A 45 33.22 39.18 -26.94
C VAL A 45 32.46 40.05 -27.94
N ARG A 46 32.84 41.33 -28.02
CA ARG A 46 32.47 42.22 -29.11
C ARG A 46 33.52 42.11 -30.21
N GLU A 47 33.12 41.71 -31.38
CA GLU A 47 33.82 42.17 -32.60
C GLU A 47 32.78 42.48 -33.69
N GLY A 48 32.99 43.63 -34.28
CA GLY A 48 32.13 44.16 -35.32
C GLY A 48 32.62 43.81 -36.70
N SER A 49 31.71 43.80 -37.64
CA SER A 49 31.79 44.52 -38.89
C SER A 49 30.67 44.07 -39.86
N ALA A 50 30.19 44.99 -40.59
CA ALA A 50 29.07 44.92 -41.50
C ALA A 50 29.31 44.05 -42.72
N HIS A 51 28.27 43.31 -43.15
CA HIS A 51 27.97 43.17 -44.57
C HIS A 51 26.47 42.83 -44.83
N ARG A 52 25.92 43.53 -45.81
CA ARG A 52 24.57 43.47 -46.29
C ARG A 52 24.27 42.12 -46.93
N GLY A 53 23.06 41.55 -46.72
CA GLY A 53 22.62 40.36 -47.48
C GLY A 53 21.23 39.90 -47.14
N ARG A 54 20.28 40.34 -47.94
CA ARG A 54 19.01 39.75 -48.37
C ARG A 54 18.22 38.89 -47.36
N TRP A 55 17.07 39.44 -47.01
CA TRP A 55 15.98 38.70 -46.34
C TRP A 55 15.28 37.81 -47.36
N VAL A 56 15.33 36.47 -47.17
CA VAL A 56 14.45 35.52 -47.84
C VAL A 56 13.32 35.18 -46.87
N TRP A 57 12.11 35.60 -47.18
CA TRP A 57 10.93 35.19 -46.49
C TRP A 57 10.55 33.78 -46.93
N ILE A 58 10.69 32.77 -46.05
CA ILE A 58 10.08 31.46 -46.26
C ILE A 58 8.68 31.54 -45.65
N VAL A 59 7.68 31.62 -46.55
CA VAL A 59 6.28 31.44 -46.23
C VAL A 59 6.03 29.97 -45.98
N LEU A 60 5.91 29.53 -44.76
CA LEU A 60 5.38 28.24 -44.43
C LEU A 60 3.87 28.21 -44.65
N LEU A 61 3.41 27.68 -45.76
CA LEU A 61 2.02 27.32 -45.96
C LEU A 61 1.69 26.18 -45.01
N SER A 62 0.96 26.44 -43.92
CA SER A 62 0.31 25.43 -43.12
C SER A 62 -0.87 24.85 -43.87
N CYS A 63 -0.68 23.71 -44.48
CA CYS A 63 -1.77 22.86 -44.92
C CYS A 63 -2.51 22.31 -43.71
N ALA A 64 -3.58 22.98 -43.35
CA ALA A 64 -4.57 22.42 -42.44
C ALA A 64 -5.29 21.27 -43.12
N HIS A 65 -4.82 20.06 -42.89
CA HIS A 65 -5.62 18.88 -43.21
C HIS A 65 -6.74 18.77 -42.18
N LEU A 66 -7.93 19.10 -42.64
CA LEU A 66 -9.18 18.75 -41.97
C LEU A 66 -9.27 17.22 -41.89
N LEU A 67 -8.84 16.65 -40.80
CA LEU A 67 -9.18 15.28 -40.46
C LEU A 67 -10.66 15.23 -40.04
N PRO A 68 -11.45 14.31 -40.61
CA PRO A 68 -12.84 14.18 -40.17
C PRO A 68 -12.86 13.79 -38.70
N SER A 69 -13.67 14.52 -37.92
CA SER A 69 -14.00 14.16 -36.56
C SER A 69 -14.66 12.76 -36.55
N ARG A 70 -13.88 11.75 -36.25
CA ARG A 70 -14.45 10.45 -35.92
C ARG A 70 -15.21 10.62 -34.61
N ALA A 71 -16.52 10.48 -34.72
CA ALA A 71 -17.37 10.27 -33.55
C ALA A 71 -16.72 9.21 -32.66
N ALA A 72 -16.57 9.53 -31.40
CA ALA A 72 -16.04 8.58 -30.42
C ALA A 72 -17.02 7.42 -30.33
N ASP A 73 -16.68 6.34 -31.01
CA ASP A 73 -17.33 5.05 -30.84
C ASP A 73 -17.07 4.57 -29.42
N GLY A 74 -18.14 4.45 -28.64
CA GLY A 74 -18.11 4.02 -27.24
C GLY A 74 -17.81 2.53 -27.03
N SER A 75 -17.06 1.91 -27.94
CA SER A 75 -16.63 0.52 -27.82
C SER A 75 -15.46 0.45 -26.84
N GLY A 76 -15.67 -0.29 -25.77
CA GLY A 76 -14.80 -0.48 -24.63
C GLY A 76 -13.31 -0.54 -24.98
N ARG A 77 -12.61 0.55 -24.70
CA ARG A 77 -11.15 0.48 -24.64
C ARG A 77 -10.81 -0.50 -23.54
N ASP A 78 -10.17 -1.56 -23.95
CA ASP A 78 -9.62 -2.53 -23.01
C ASP A 78 -8.77 -1.77 -22.01
N PHE A 79 -9.22 -1.73 -20.74
CA PHE A 79 -8.47 -1.09 -19.67
C PHE A 79 -7.29 -2.00 -19.36
N SER A 80 -6.20 -1.75 -20.01
CA SER A 80 -4.91 -2.33 -19.65
C SER A 80 -4.10 -1.25 -18.96
N PRO A 81 -3.65 -1.43 -17.72
CA PRO A 81 -2.71 -0.51 -17.11
C PRO A 81 -1.45 -0.55 -17.96
N GLN A 82 -1.28 0.44 -18.82
CA GLN A 82 -0.02 0.56 -19.54
C GLN A 82 1.04 0.97 -18.55
N ALA A 83 1.94 0.05 -18.24
CA ALA A 83 3.22 0.41 -17.68
C ALA A 83 3.85 1.42 -18.64
N GLY A 84 4.11 2.64 -18.16
CA GLY A 84 4.85 3.61 -18.95
C GLY A 84 6.14 2.95 -19.43
N GLU A 85 6.47 3.08 -20.71
CA GLU A 85 7.75 2.58 -21.20
C GLU A 85 8.86 3.14 -20.32
N ARG A 86 9.54 2.27 -19.59
CA ARG A 86 10.74 2.65 -18.90
C ARG A 86 11.81 2.92 -19.92
N GLN A 87 12.21 4.16 -20.03
CA GLN A 87 13.48 4.49 -20.67
C GLN A 87 14.62 4.26 -19.67
N LEU A 88 14.85 3.02 -19.35
CA LEU A 88 16.11 2.66 -18.68
C LEU A 88 17.24 2.76 -19.69
N PRO A 89 18.46 3.11 -19.24
CA PRO A 89 19.63 2.99 -20.09
C PRO A 89 19.65 1.57 -20.67
N LEU A 90 19.46 1.46 -21.98
CA LEU A 90 19.49 0.17 -22.63
C LEU A 90 20.91 -0.36 -22.53
N SER A 91 21.05 -1.57 -22.02
CA SER A 91 22.33 -2.28 -22.12
C SER A 91 22.66 -2.43 -23.61
N MET A 92 23.86 -2.00 -24.00
CA MET A 92 24.33 -2.18 -25.38
C MET A 92 24.64 -3.65 -25.72
N HIS A 93 24.51 -4.53 -24.73
CA HIS A 93 24.80 -5.96 -24.86
C HIS A 93 23.52 -6.78 -24.77
N SER A 94 23.60 -8.04 -25.14
CA SER A 94 22.49 -8.99 -25.07
C SER A 94 21.94 -9.10 -23.64
N LYS A 95 20.64 -9.39 -23.54
CA LYS A 95 20.05 -9.74 -22.24
C LYS A 95 20.72 -11.01 -21.74
N MET A 96 21.44 -10.89 -20.61
CA MET A 96 22.02 -12.06 -19.96
C MET A 96 20.92 -12.99 -19.49
N VAL A 97 20.80 -14.17 -20.09
CA VAL A 97 19.79 -15.18 -19.75
C VAL A 97 20.20 -15.91 -18.45
N ASN A 98 21.50 -16.24 -18.34
CA ASN A 98 22.03 -16.89 -17.15
C ASN A 98 22.36 -15.85 -16.10
N ARG A 99 21.57 -15.78 -15.05
CA ARG A 99 21.78 -14.88 -13.93
C ARG A 99 22.34 -15.63 -12.73
N PRO A 100 23.07 -14.96 -11.83
CA PRO A 100 23.53 -15.56 -10.58
C PRO A 100 22.37 -16.25 -9.85
N ARG A 101 22.65 -17.43 -9.33
CA ARG A 101 21.73 -18.21 -8.50
C ARG A 101 22.45 -18.71 -7.27
N ILE A 102 21.81 -18.63 -6.13
CA ILE A 102 22.29 -19.17 -4.85
C ILE A 102 21.12 -19.83 -4.12
N THR A 103 21.43 -20.87 -3.39
CA THR A 103 20.47 -21.60 -2.56
C THR A 103 20.68 -21.31 -1.08
N VAL A 104 19.58 -21.19 -0.33
CA VAL A 104 19.61 -21.09 1.15
C VAL A 104 18.70 -22.16 1.72
N GLY A 105 19.16 -22.85 2.72
CA GLY A 105 18.37 -23.93 3.31
C GLY A 105 18.80 -24.27 4.75
N LEU A 106 18.03 -25.12 5.39
CA LEU A 106 18.38 -25.65 6.70
C LEU A 106 19.55 -26.66 6.58
N HIS A 107 19.67 -27.31 5.42
CA HIS A 107 20.67 -28.30 5.04
C HIS A 107 20.88 -28.23 3.52
N ASP A 108 21.98 -28.79 3.04
CA ASP A 108 22.26 -29.05 1.61
C ASP A 108 22.03 -27.87 0.67
N ALA A 109 22.50 -26.69 1.07
CA ALA A 109 22.40 -25.45 0.32
C ALA A 109 23.75 -24.72 0.30
N ASP A 110 23.92 -23.76 -0.63
CA ASP A 110 25.12 -22.91 -0.68
C ASP A 110 25.32 -22.12 0.61
N ILE A 111 24.20 -21.66 1.21
CA ILE A 111 24.20 -21.03 2.53
C ILE A 111 23.28 -21.85 3.45
N VAL A 112 23.82 -22.38 4.52
CA VAL A 112 23.05 -23.11 5.53
C VAL A 112 22.76 -22.21 6.72
N GLY A 113 21.47 -22.11 7.09
CA GLY A 113 21.02 -21.32 8.23
C GLY A 113 19.51 -21.30 8.35
N ALA A 114 19.01 -21.02 9.58
CA ALA A 114 17.60 -21.12 9.93
C ALA A 114 16.95 -19.75 10.29
N ASP A 115 17.61 -18.65 9.95
CA ASP A 115 17.11 -17.31 10.31
C ASP A 115 17.32 -16.27 9.18
N ASN A 116 16.86 -15.05 9.44
CA ASN A 116 16.95 -13.93 8.49
C ASN A 116 18.39 -13.59 8.06
N ARG A 117 19.42 -13.90 8.84
CA ARG A 117 20.82 -13.56 8.51
C ARG A 117 21.31 -14.37 7.31
N ALA A 118 21.02 -15.68 7.29
CA ALA A 118 21.37 -16.53 6.16
C ALA A 118 20.62 -16.11 4.89
N LEU A 119 19.33 -15.82 5.01
CA LEU A 119 18.49 -15.33 3.90
C LEU A 119 19.00 -14.00 3.37
N GLN A 120 19.29 -13.04 4.25
CA GLN A 120 19.76 -11.72 3.85
C GLN A 120 21.14 -11.76 3.20
N ALA A 121 22.05 -12.59 3.72
CA ALA A 121 23.39 -12.78 3.14
C ALA A 121 23.29 -13.25 1.68
N ALA A 122 22.41 -14.18 1.38
CA ALA A 122 22.17 -14.65 0.01
C ALA A 122 21.61 -13.54 -0.89
N VAL A 123 20.61 -12.80 -0.40
CA VAL A 123 20.00 -11.70 -1.15
C VAL A 123 21.01 -10.60 -1.43
N ASP A 124 21.81 -10.21 -0.46
CA ASP A 124 22.83 -9.18 -0.60
C ASP A 124 23.98 -9.61 -1.53
N TYR A 125 24.38 -10.89 -1.46
CA TYR A 125 25.37 -11.46 -2.37
C TYR A 125 24.91 -11.38 -3.84
N VAL A 126 23.69 -11.86 -4.13
CA VAL A 126 23.15 -11.84 -5.49
C VAL A 126 22.92 -10.40 -5.98
N ALA A 127 22.48 -9.52 -5.09
CA ALA A 127 22.33 -8.09 -5.40
C ALA A 127 23.68 -7.44 -5.76
N GLY A 128 24.76 -7.78 -5.06
CA GLY A 128 26.12 -7.34 -5.35
C GLY A 128 26.62 -7.78 -6.74
N LEU A 129 26.08 -8.87 -7.27
CA LEU A 129 26.35 -9.34 -8.64
C LEU A 129 25.41 -8.70 -9.69
N GLY A 130 24.60 -7.71 -9.31
CA GLY A 130 23.70 -7.00 -10.21
C GLY A 130 22.31 -7.59 -10.35
N GLY A 131 21.97 -8.58 -9.51
CA GLY A 131 20.68 -9.26 -9.47
C GLY A 131 20.76 -10.71 -9.90
N GLY A 132 19.70 -11.47 -9.63
CA GLY A 132 19.64 -12.90 -9.91
C GLY A 132 18.56 -13.60 -9.09
N VAL A 133 18.79 -14.84 -8.69
CA VAL A 133 17.80 -15.67 -8.01
C VAL A 133 18.37 -16.22 -6.70
N VAL A 134 17.64 -16.02 -5.62
CA VAL A 134 17.83 -16.70 -4.33
C VAL A 134 16.74 -17.73 -4.18
N GLU A 135 17.11 -19.00 -4.08
CA GLU A 135 16.16 -20.09 -3.85
C GLU A 135 16.25 -20.54 -2.39
N ILE A 136 15.10 -20.47 -1.71
CA ILE A 136 14.99 -20.85 -0.31
C ILE A 136 14.40 -22.25 -0.23
N GLY A 137 15.12 -23.16 0.38
CA GLY A 137 14.69 -24.52 0.62
C GLY A 137 13.47 -24.61 1.55
N PRO A 138 12.91 -25.83 1.69
CA PRO A 138 11.81 -26.07 2.62
C PRO A 138 12.25 -25.89 4.06
N GLY A 139 11.31 -25.53 4.93
CA GLY A 139 11.51 -25.40 6.37
C GLY A 139 11.09 -24.03 6.91
N GLN A 140 11.26 -23.86 8.21
CA GLN A 140 10.89 -22.64 8.92
C GLN A 140 12.15 -21.83 9.24
N PHE A 141 12.15 -20.57 8.82
CA PHE A 141 13.20 -19.58 9.08
C PHE A 141 12.69 -18.55 10.08
N LEU A 142 13.43 -18.38 11.19
CA LEU A 142 13.05 -17.44 12.25
C LEU A 142 13.48 -16.03 11.89
N MET A 143 12.51 -15.12 11.76
CA MET A 143 12.73 -13.75 11.37
C MET A 143 12.84 -12.84 12.60
N LYS A 144 14.02 -12.32 12.86
CA LYS A 144 14.34 -11.33 13.90
C LYS A 144 14.54 -9.93 13.32
N ASP A 145 14.59 -9.83 12.00
CA ASP A 145 14.52 -8.63 11.18
C ASP A 145 13.85 -8.99 9.86
N SER A 146 13.45 -8.01 9.09
CA SER A 146 12.90 -8.20 7.75
C SER A 146 13.88 -8.93 6.83
N LEU A 147 13.34 -9.74 5.94
CA LEU A 147 14.04 -10.05 4.69
C LEU A 147 13.92 -8.82 3.78
N HIS A 148 15.00 -8.06 3.64
CA HIS A 148 15.06 -6.86 2.82
C HIS A 148 15.31 -7.21 1.37
N LEU A 149 14.29 -7.04 0.54
CA LEU A 149 14.40 -7.24 -0.91
C LEU A 149 15.44 -6.29 -1.50
N ARG A 150 16.05 -6.70 -2.60
CA ARG A 150 16.99 -5.88 -3.39
C ARG A 150 16.53 -5.80 -4.83
N SER A 151 16.89 -4.70 -5.48
CA SER A 151 16.55 -4.49 -6.88
C SER A 151 17.08 -5.62 -7.78
N ARG A 152 16.25 -6.08 -8.69
CA ARG A 152 16.56 -7.12 -9.68
C ARG A 152 16.88 -8.50 -9.07
N VAL A 153 16.54 -8.73 -7.82
CA VAL A 153 16.67 -10.03 -7.16
C VAL A 153 15.30 -10.70 -7.07
N THR A 154 15.25 -11.94 -7.49
CA THR A 154 14.10 -12.85 -7.26
C THR A 154 14.38 -13.70 -6.04
N VAL A 155 13.52 -13.60 -5.04
CA VAL A 155 13.50 -14.49 -3.88
C VAL A 155 12.40 -15.51 -4.11
N ARG A 156 12.76 -16.78 -4.18
CA ARG A 156 11.82 -17.88 -4.44
C ARG A 156 11.89 -18.91 -3.33
N GLY A 157 10.74 -19.20 -2.75
CA GLY A 157 10.60 -20.31 -1.79
C GLY A 157 10.29 -21.63 -2.48
N SER A 158 10.32 -22.69 -1.72
CA SER A 158 9.80 -24.01 -2.11
C SER A 158 8.30 -24.03 -1.82
N LYS A 159 7.49 -24.01 -2.87
CA LYS A 159 6.03 -23.84 -2.81
C LYS A 159 5.39 -24.65 -1.66
N GLY A 160 4.69 -23.92 -0.77
CA GLY A 160 3.95 -24.52 0.34
C GLY A 160 4.80 -25.03 1.51
N SER A 161 6.13 -24.90 1.46
CA SER A 161 7.02 -25.47 2.48
C SER A 161 8.12 -24.54 3.00
N THR A 162 8.37 -23.40 2.36
CA THR A 162 9.24 -22.34 2.91
C THR A 162 8.41 -21.40 3.78
N ILE A 163 8.72 -21.32 5.08
CA ILE A 163 7.99 -20.50 6.05
C ILE A 163 8.95 -19.47 6.66
N LEU A 164 8.64 -18.19 6.49
CA LEU A 164 9.29 -17.10 7.19
C LEU A 164 8.44 -16.74 8.41
N ARG A 165 8.86 -17.16 9.61
CA ARG A 165 8.09 -16.94 10.83
C ARG A 165 8.67 -15.80 11.65
N LYS A 166 7.84 -14.79 11.94
CA LYS A 166 8.19 -13.67 12.83
C LYS A 166 8.52 -14.19 14.24
N ALA A 167 9.67 -13.79 14.78
CA ALA A 167 10.00 -14.04 16.16
C ALA A 167 9.03 -13.33 17.12
N ARG A 168 8.95 -13.78 18.36
CA ARG A 168 8.25 -13.08 19.44
C ARG A 168 8.82 -11.66 19.59
N ALA A 169 7.97 -10.68 19.80
CA ALA A 169 8.39 -9.30 20.06
C ALA A 169 8.81 -9.10 21.51
N ALA A 170 9.91 -8.37 21.71
CA ALA A 170 10.16 -7.65 22.95
C ALA A 170 9.50 -6.28 22.86
N VAL A 171 8.96 -5.79 23.96
CA VAL A 171 8.30 -4.47 24.06
C VAL A 171 8.80 -3.78 25.31
N SER A 172 9.20 -2.52 25.21
CA SER A 172 9.61 -1.70 26.33
C SER A 172 9.19 -0.25 26.15
N PRO A 173 8.76 0.45 27.21
CA PRO A 173 8.69 1.89 27.20
C PRO A 173 10.07 2.49 26.88
N LEU A 174 10.10 3.67 26.28
CA LEU A 174 11.33 4.46 26.22
C LEU A 174 11.69 4.98 27.63
N ALA A 175 12.98 5.11 27.90
CA ALA A 175 13.51 5.69 29.13
C ALA A 175 13.83 7.19 28.98
N LEU A 176 14.01 7.65 27.74
CA LEU A 176 14.25 9.05 27.36
C LEU A 176 13.32 9.40 26.19
N ASP A 177 12.95 10.67 26.09
CA ASP A 177 12.29 11.16 24.88
C ASP A 177 13.19 10.92 23.66
N GLY A 178 12.60 10.62 22.53
CA GLY A 178 13.30 10.50 21.26
C GLY A 178 12.92 11.64 20.36
N ASP A 179 13.87 12.45 19.93
CA ASP A 179 13.62 13.60 19.07
C ASP A 179 13.61 13.21 17.59
N PHE A 180 12.82 13.91 16.79
CA PHE A 180 12.85 13.77 15.33
C PHE A 180 14.28 13.89 14.78
N GLY A 181 14.70 12.91 14.04
CA GLY A 181 16.02 12.90 13.40
C GLY A 181 17.11 12.18 14.19
N GLU A 182 16.87 11.79 15.44
CA GLU A 182 17.81 10.96 16.20
C GLU A 182 17.96 9.57 15.59
N GLU A 183 19.17 9.01 15.62
CA GLU A 183 19.50 7.67 15.16
C GLU A 183 19.77 6.70 16.32
N GLN A 184 19.15 6.96 17.46
CA GLN A 184 19.21 6.12 18.65
C GLN A 184 17.93 6.23 19.49
N PHE A 185 17.74 5.26 20.39
CA PHE A 185 16.68 5.24 21.38
C PHE A 185 17.16 4.53 22.64
N THR A 186 16.59 4.91 23.78
CA THR A 186 16.90 4.29 25.07
C THR A 186 15.63 3.70 25.66
N VAL A 187 15.67 2.43 26.08
CA VAL A 187 14.53 1.71 26.65
C VAL A 187 14.67 1.47 28.14
N VAL A 188 13.55 1.27 28.83
CA VAL A 188 13.54 0.91 30.25
C VAL A 188 14.03 -0.52 30.47
N ASN A 189 13.59 -1.45 29.63
CA ASN A 189 14.01 -2.85 29.68
C ASN A 189 14.65 -3.24 28.35
N PRO A 190 15.99 -3.47 28.30
CA PRO A 190 16.70 -3.84 27.08
C PRO A 190 16.54 -5.33 26.69
N GLU A 191 15.93 -6.15 27.51
CA GLU A 191 15.80 -7.59 27.24
C GLU A 191 15.05 -7.85 25.94
N GLY A 192 15.67 -8.64 25.04
CA GLY A 192 15.11 -9.02 23.73
C GLY A 192 15.37 -8.01 22.62
N PHE A 193 16.08 -6.90 22.89
CA PHE A 193 16.60 -5.99 21.89
C PHE A 193 18.06 -6.34 21.63
N GLN A 194 18.45 -6.50 20.37
CA GLN A 194 19.83 -6.85 19.98
C GLN A 194 20.21 -6.21 18.65
N THR A 195 21.49 -5.96 18.46
CA THR A 195 22.04 -5.58 17.17
C THR A 195 21.66 -6.57 16.08
N GLY A 196 21.17 -6.04 14.95
CA GLY A 196 20.66 -6.82 13.82
C GLY A 196 19.17 -7.18 13.91
N TYR A 197 18.45 -6.78 14.96
CA TYR A 197 17.01 -6.96 15.04
C TYR A 197 16.27 -5.77 14.45
N GLY A 198 15.13 -6.03 13.84
CA GLY A 198 14.19 -5.01 13.44
C GLY A 198 13.44 -4.43 14.63
N VAL A 199 13.16 -3.15 14.62
CA VAL A 199 12.48 -2.43 15.69
C VAL A 199 11.50 -1.41 15.14
N ALA A 200 10.39 -1.23 15.82
CA ALA A 200 9.47 -0.10 15.62
C ALA A 200 9.46 0.77 16.88
N ILE A 201 9.43 2.09 16.69
CA ILE A 201 9.44 3.10 17.76
C ILE A 201 8.32 4.09 17.47
N TRP A 202 7.49 4.36 18.49
CA TRP A 202 6.33 5.26 18.37
C TRP A 202 5.86 5.74 19.73
N ASP A 203 4.97 6.71 19.72
CA ASP A 203 4.15 7.12 20.88
C ASP A 203 2.66 7.15 20.53
N GLN A 204 1.79 7.43 21.51
CA GLN A 204 0.35 7.53 21.29
C GLN A 204 -0.05 8.82 20.56
N GLY A 205 0.76 9.87 20.64
CA GLY A 205 0.51 11.16 20.01
C GLY A 205 0.89 11.22 18.54
N SER A 206 1.88 10.44 18.13
CA SER A 206 2.42 10.45 16.77
C SER A 206 1.54 9.72 15.76
N GLY A 207 0.59 8.90 16.20
CA GLY A 207 -0.24 8.05 15.35
C GLY A 207 0.57 7.03 14.53
N GLY A 208 -0.11 6.11 13.86
CA GLY A 208 0.55 5.02 13.14
C GLY A 208 1.49 5.47 12.00
N PHE A 209 1.25 6.65 11.40
CA PHE A 209 2.06 7.18 10.30
C PHE A 209 3.46 7.60 10.69
N HIS A 210 3.67 7.97 11.91
CA HIS A 210 4.94 8.49 12.44
C HIS A 210 5.78 7.40 13.10
N THR A 211 5.29 6.18 13.16
CA THR A 211 6.08 5.04 13.64
C THR A 211 7.37 4.92 12.82
N THR A 212 8.50 4.90 13.50
CA THR A 212 9.80 4.61 12.89
C THR A 212 10.01 3.10 12.86
N VAL A 213 10.27 2.54 11.71
CA VAL A 213 10.64 1.13 11.54
C VAL A 213 12.07 1.06 11.03
N ALA A 214 12.97 0.51 11.81
CA ALA A 214 14.40 0.53 11.59
C ALA A 214 15.04 -0.82 11.97
N ARG A 215 16.35 -0.95 11.77
CA ARG A 215 17.17 -2.03 12.29
C ARG A 215 18.09 -1.49 13.36
N ILE A 216 18.28 -2.24 14.43
CA ILE A 216 19.28 -1.94 15.47
C ILE A 216 20.67 -2.23 14.91
N THR A 217 21.56 -1.24 14.96
CA THR A 217 22.91 -1.29 14.41
C THR A 217 24.00 -1.34 15.47
N GLY A 218 23.66 -0.99 16.72
CA GLY A 218 24.57 -1.01 17.85
C GLY A 218 23.82 -0.99 19.16
N GLU A 219 24.49 -1.39 20.24
CA GLU A 219 23.93 -1.44 21.59
C GLU A 219 24.95 -0.99 22.64
N ASN A 220 24.49 -0.24 23.64
CA ASN A 220 25.25 0.16 24.80
C ASN A 220 24.32 0.20 26.02
N GLY A 221 24.27 -0.88 26.77
CA GLY A 221 23.34 -1.04 27.88
C GLY A 221 21.90 -1.03 27.41
N SER A 222 21.12 -0.02 27.78
CA SER A 222 19.73 0.16 27.38
C SER A 222 19.54 1.11 26.18
N THR A 223 20.63 1.63 25.62
CA THR A 223 20.64 2.52 24.45
C THR A 223 21.03 1.76 23.19
N PHE A 224 20.27 1.96 22.13
CA PHE A 224 20.42 1.30 20.85
C PHE A 224 20.53 2.30 19.72
N SER A 225 21.51 2.11 18.83
CA SER A 225 21.58 2.84 17.55
C SER A 225 20.74 2.15 16.49
N ILE A 226 20.19 2.94 15.54
CA ILE A 226 19.35 2.46 14.45
C ILE A 226 19.85 2.96 13.09
N ASP A 227 19.48 2.22 12.03
CA ASP A 227 19.89 2.49 10.63
C ASP A 227 19.09 3.60 9.94
N LYS A 228 18.14 4.21 10.65
CA LYS A 228 17.28 5.30 10.14
C LYS A 228 16.93 6.26 11.26
N PRO A 229 16.89 7.56 10.98
CA PRO A 229 16.46 8.54 11.99
C PRO A 229 14.98 8.35 12.38
N LEU A 230 14.65 8.78 13.58
CA LEU A 230 13.26 8.84 14.04
C LEU A 230 12.43 9.74 13.13
N ASN A 231 11.26 9.25 12.72
CA ASN A 231 10.36 9.94 11.79
C ASN A 231 9.56 11.06 12.46
N ALA A 232 9.51 11.09 13.80
CA ALA A 232 8.81 12.06 14.61
C ALA A 232 9.33 12.01 16.05
N ASP A 233 9.02 13.03 16.83
CA ASP A 233 9.24 13.00 18.26
C ASP A 233 8.44 11.86 18.90
N CYS A 234 9.09 11.13 19.78
CA CYS A 234 8.51 10.03 20.56
C CYS A 234 8.62 10.39 22.06
N MET A 235 7.58 11.02 22.56
CA MET A 235 7.61 11.65 23.89
C MET A 235 7.16 10.69 25.00
N LEU A 236 7.83 10.68 26.12
CA LEU A 236 7.44 9.91 27.32
C LEU A 236 6.02 10.28 27.79
N THR A 237 5.65 11.54 27.68
CA THR A 237 4.29 12.02 27.97
C THR A 237 3.24 11.39 27.06
N GLY A 238 3.63 11.01 25.83
CA GLY A 238 2.86 10.26 24.86
C GLY A 238 2.98 8.74 25.02
N LYS A 239 3.56 8.25 26.12
CA LYS A 239 3.83 6.82 26.36
C LYS A 239 4.65 6.19 25.26
N ALA A 240 5.74 6.84 24.88
CA ALA A 240 6.67 6.37 23.87
C ALA A 240 7.20 4.98 24.22
N GLN A 241 7.29 4.11 23.20
CA GLN A 241 7.72 2.74 23.36
C GLN A 241 8.45 2.25 22.11
N ALA A 242 9.25 1.23 22.30
CA ALA A 242 9.89 0.47 21.25
C ALA A 242 9.45 -1.00 21.32
N ALA A 243 9.35 -1.63 20.17
CA ALA A 243 9.11 -3.07 20.08
C ALA A 243 9.90 -3.69 18.94
N THR A 244 10.35 -4.94 19.11
CA THR A 244 11.02 -5.67 18.03
C THR A 244 9.99 -6.20 17.02
N VAL A 245 9.21 -5.28 16.41
CA VAL A 245 8.25 -5.55 15.33
C VAL A 245 8.68 -4.86 14.05
N PHE A 246 8.44 -5.51 12.94
CA PHE A 246 8.89 -5.11 11.60
C PHE A 246 8.11 -5.90 10.55
N PRO A 247 8.05 -5.47 9.28
CA PRO A 247 7.56 -6.31 8.19
C PRO A 247 8.41 -7.57 8.06
N VAL A 248 7.79 -8.74 7.91
CA VAL A 248 8.58 -9.98 7.74
C VAL A 248 9.41 -9.96 6.46
N VAL A 249 8.81 -9.39 5.40
CA VAL A 249 9.50 -9.09 4.14
C VAL A 249 9.31 -7.61 3.83
N SER A 250 10.38 -6.90 3.51
CA SER A 250 10.34 -5.48 3.16
C SER A 250 11.08 -5.18 1.86
N GLY A 251 10.54 -4.25 1.08
CA GLY A 251 11.23 -3.67 -0.09
C GLY A 251 11.16 -2.15 -0.02
N CYS A 252 12.30 -1.49 0.20
CA CYS A 252 12.39 -0.04 0.28
C CYS A 252 13.29 0.49 -0.84
N ASN A 253 12.74 1.39 -1.69
CA ASN A 253 13.43 1.93 -2.86
C ASN A 253 13.99 0.82 -3.78
N VAL A 254 13.19 -0.22 -4.04
CA VAL A 254 13.60 -1.37 -4.87
C VAL A 254 12.95 -1.32 -6.26
N GLU A 255 13.69 -1.78 -7.26
CA GLU A 255 13.23 -1.89 -8.64
C GLU A 255 13.33 -3.33 -9.13
N ASP A 256 12.27 -3.80 -9.82
CA ASP A 256 12.23 -5.14 -10.42
C ASP A 256 12.56 -6.27 -9.44
N ALA A 257 12.27 -6.06 -8.16
CA ALA A 257 12.38 -7.11 -7.15
C ALA A 257 11.22 -8.11 -7.29
N ARG A 258 11.46 -9.36 -6.95
CA ARG A 258 10.42 -10.39 -6.96
C ARG A 258 10.49 -11.24 -5.71
N ILE A 259 9.31 -11.57 -5.14
CA ILE A 259 9.16 -12.59 -4.11
C ILE A 259 8.03 -13.53 -4.51
N GLU A 260 8.29 -14.83 -4.41
CA GLU A 260 7.34 -15.85 -4.85
C GLU A 260 7.46 -17.15 -4.04
N ASP A 261 6.33 -17.85 -3.94
CA ASP A 261 6.22 -19.21 -3.38
C ASP A 261 6.66 -19.33 -1.91
N VAL A 262 6.47 -18.29 -1.07
CA VAL A 262 6.79 -18.28 0.36
C VAL A 262 5.55 -18.14 1.23
N ILE A 263 5.59 -18.73 2.42
CA ILE A 263 4.62 -18.52 3.49
C ILE A 263 5.22 -17.55 4.51
N ILE A 264 4.53 -16.50 4.80
CA ILE A 264 4.84 -15.54 5.86
C ILE A 264 3.88 -15.78 7.01
N ASP A 265 4.41 -16.17 8.17
CA ASP A 265 3.66 -16.33 9.42
C ASP A 265 4.07 -15.21 10.38
N GLY A 266 3.14 -14.29 10.61
CA GLY A 266 3.38 -13.08 11.40
C GLY A 266 3.37 -13.30 12.90
N ASN A 267 2.98 -14.51 13.39
CA ASN A 267 2.99 -14.85 14.82
C ASN A 267 2.28 -13.79 15.69
N LYS A 268 1.08 -13.37 15.28
CA LYS A 268 0.38 -12.18 15.86
C LYS A 268 0.14 -12.28 17.36
N GLU A 269 -0.04 -13.49 17.88
CA GLU A 269 -0.30 -13.72 19.31
C GLU A 269 0.88 -13.31 20.22
N GLU A 270 2.10 -13.33 19.66
CA GLU A 270 3.32 -12.97 20.39
C GLU A 270 3.92 -11.62 19.89
N ASN A 271 3.14 -10.84 19.17
CA ASN A 271 3.59 -9.57 18.58
C ASN A 271 2.57 -8.46 18.83
N VAL A 272 3.02 -7.20 18.85
CA VAL A 272 2.17 -6.03 18.92
C VAL A 272 1.85 -5.52 17.51
N ALA A 273 0.81 -4.70 17.41
CA ALA A 273 0.34 -4.18 16.14
C ALA A 273 1.36 -3.23 15.49
N LEU A 274 1.50 -3.33 14.18
CA LEU A 274 2.23 -2.37 13.35
C LEU A 274 1.30 -1.80 12.28
N ASN A 275 1.25 -0.47 12.17
CA ASN A 275 0.39 0.22 11.21
C ASN A 275 0.74 -0.14 9.76
N GLY A 276 -0.26 -0.45 8.95
CA GLY A 276 -0.10 -0.91 7.56
C GLY A 276 0.55 0.09 6.60
N CYS A 277 0.62 1.37 6.97
CA CYS A 277 1.38 2.39 6.23
C CYS A 277 2.88 2.37 6.56
N ARG A 278 3.31 1.57 7.56
CA ARG A 278 4.69 1.45 8.02
C ARG A 278 5.21 0.02 8.02
N GLY A 279 4.31 -0.95 7.98
CA GLY A 279 4.68 -2.36 7.93
C GLY A 279 3.50 -3.27 7.67
N ALA A 280 3.79 -4.45 7.20
CA ALA A 280 2.84 -5.53 6.93
C ALA A 280 3.58 -6.86 6.97
N GLY A 281 2.89 -7.98 6.77
CA GLY A 281 3.58 -9.24 6.54
C GLY A 281 4.56 -9.15 5.37
N ILE A 282 4.10 -8.60 4.21
CA ILE A 282 4.95 -8.12 3.10
C ILE A 282 4.70 -6.63 2.93
N PHE A 283 5.75 -5.82 2.97
CA PHE A 283 5.67 -4.37 2.88
C PHE A 283 6.62 -3.78 1.83
N LEU A 284 6.06 -2.98 0.91
CA LEU A 284 6.86 -2.23 -0.05
C LEU A 284 6.72 -0.71 0.21
N TYR A 285 7.82 -0.01 0.13
CA TYR A 285 7.85 1.44 0.16
C TYR A 285 8.72 1.99 -0.96
N ARG A 286 8.14 2.79 -1.85
CA ARG A 286 8.80 3.32 -3.04
C ARG A 286 9.40 2.21 -3.92
N GLY A 287 8.65 1.10 -4.05
CA GLY A 287 8.99 0.04 -4.99
C GLY A 287 8.55 0.40 -6.41
N PHE A 288 9.26 -0.11 -7.39
CA PHE A 288 8.89 0.04 -8.80
C PHE A 288 9.00 -1.31 -9.53
N GLY A 289 7.93 -1.70 -10.25
CA GLY A 289 7.90 -2.95 -11.02
C GLY A 289 8.11 -4.22 -10.16
N THR A 290 7.81 -4.15 -8.88
CA THR A 290 7.97 -5.27 -7.97
C THR A 290 6.86 -6.30 -8.16
N ILE A 291 7.21 -7.58 -8.11
CA ILE A 291 6.28 -8.68 -8.26
C ILE A 291 6.19 -9.46 -6.94
N ILE A 292 4.97 -9.63 -6.43
CA ILE A 292 4.64 -10.50 -5.31
C ILE A 292 3.69 -11.55 -5.85
N SER A 293 4.11 -12.81 -5.89
CA SER A 293 3.29 -13.85 -6.48
C SER A 293 3.29 -15.16 -5.70
N ARG A 294 2.13 -15.81 -5.62
CA ARG A 294 1.94 -17.13 -4.98
C ARG A 294 2.44 -17.19 -3.53
N CYS A 295 2.39 -16.06 -2.83
CA CYS A 295 2.76 -16.00 -1.42
C CYS A 295 1.51 -16.18 -0.54
N THR A 296 1.69 -16.77 0.64
CA THR A 296 0.68 -16.76 1.69
C THR A 296 1.16 -15.91 2.84
N VAL A 297 0.37 -14.92 3.24
CA VAL A 297 0.64 -14.08 4.40
C VAL A 297 -0.47 -14.28 5.42
N ARG A 298 -0.09 -14.73 6.61
CA ARG A 298 -1.07 -15.04 7.66
C ARG A 298 -0.59 -14.66 9.05
N ASN A 299 -1.55 -14.51 9.95
CA ASN A 299 -1.30 -14.28 11.38
C ASN A 299 -0.37 -13.10 11.66
N TYR A 300 -0.39 -12.03 10.85
CA TYR A 300 0.37 -10.82 11.12
C TYR A 300 -0.45 -9.86 11.98
N HIS A 301 0.18 -9.23 12.99
CA HIS A 301 -0.50 -8.26 13.84
C HIS A 301 -0.48 -6.88 13.20
N GLY A 302 -1.22 -6.73 12.15
CA GLY A 302 -1.33 -5.58 11.24
C GLY A 302 -1.84 -6.09 9.89
N ASP A 303 -1.49 -5.40 8.81
CA ASP A 303 -1.91 -5.75 7.46
C ASP A 303 -1.15 -6.97 6.91
N GLY A 304 -1.80 -7.72 6.04
CA GLY A 304 -1.18 -8.85 5.37
C GLY A 304 -0.15 -8.38 4.33
N ILE A 305 -0.60 -7.75 3.25
CA ILE A 305 0.26 -7.25 2.17
C ILE A 305 -0.03 -5.77 1.94
N SER A 306 0.97 -4.92 2.13
CA SER A 306 0.86 -3.48 1.92
C SER A 306 1.99 -2.95 1.03
N PHE A 307 1.67 -2.03 0.15
CA PHE A 307 2.67 -1.30 -0.63
C PHE A 307 2.30 0.18 -0.74
N GLN A 308 3.26 1.04 -0.41
CA GLN A 308 3.07 2.47 -0.27
C GLN A 308 4.00 3.22 -1.24
N GLN A 309 3.50 4.26 -1.92
CA GLN A 309 4.26 5.05 -2.90
C GLN A 309 4.97 4.18 -3.96
N SER A 310 4.37 3.04 -4.30
CA SER A 310 4.98 2.04 -5.17
C SER A 310 4.22 1.94 -6.48
N ASN A 311 4.94 1.98 -7.59
CA ASN A 311 4.33 2.00 -8.92
C ASN A 311 4.55 0.68 -9.66
N ASP A 312 3.59 0.33 -10.54
CA ASP A 312 3.66 -0.85 -11.38
C ASP A 312 3.90 -2.15 -10.58
N VAL A 313 3.31 -2.24 -9.37
CA VAL A 313 3.37 -3.44 -8.54
C VAL A 313 2.42 -4.48 -9.12
N LEU A 314 2.92 -5.69 -9.33
CA LEU A 314 2.10 -6.86 -9.62
C LEU A 314 1.97 -7.72 -8.36
N LEU A 315 0.74 -7.85 -7.86
CA LEU A 315 0.36 -8.73 -6.75
C LEU A 315 -0.60 -9.79 -7.29
N GLU A 316 -0.15 -11.02 -7.39
CA GLU A 316 -0.94 -12.07 -8.03
C GLU A 316 -0.89 -13.42 -7.31
N GLU A 317 -2.02 -14.12 -7.35
CA GLU A 317 -2.17 -15.49 -6.83
C GLU A 317 -1.71 -15.65 -5.36
N CYS A 318 -1.84 -14.58 -4.57
CA CYS A 318 -1.47 -14.58 -3.16
C CYS A 318 -2.68 -14.83 -2.26
N VAL A 319 -2.41 -15.36 -1.06
CA VAL A 319 -3.39 -15.51 0.02
C VAL A 319 -2.99 -14.60 1.17
N SER A 320 -3.90 -13.75 1.61
CA SER A 320 -3.75 -12.89 2.79
C SER A 320 -4.87 -13.21 3.77
N GLU A 321 -4.55 -13.91 4.86
CA GLU A 321 -5.58 -14.46 5.74
C GLU A 321 -5.25 -14.33 7.22
N ASP A 322 -6.30 -14.21 8.04
CA ASP A 322 -6.19 -14.22 9.51
C ASP A 322 -5.27 -13.13 10.08
N ASN A 323 -4.99 -12.06 9.31
CA ASN A 323 -4.23 -10.91 9.78
C ASN A 323 -5.10 -10.00 10.63
N ALA A 324 -4.51 -9.26 11.57
CA ALA A 324 -5.26 -8.40 12.48
C ALA A 324 -5.78 -7.10 11.82
N GLY A 325 -5.13 -6.64 10.77
CA GLY A 325 -5.50 -5.45 9.98
C GLY A 325 -6.13 -5.81 8.63
N LEU A 326 -5.75 -5.06 7.61
CA LEU A 326 -6.22 -5.19 6.23
C LEU A 326 -5.64 -6.42 5.53
N GLY A 327 -6.38 -7.02 4.61
CA GLY A 327 -5.87 -8.11 3.79
C GLY A 327 -4.84 -7.62 2.76
N LEU A 328 -5.29 -6.76 1.84
CA LEU A 328 -4.50 -6.17 0.76
C LEU A 328 -4.60 -4.64 0.85
N HIS A 329 -3.46 -3.96 0.93
CA HIS A 329 -3.40 -2.52 1.17
C HIS A 329 -2.49 -1.80 0.16
N PRO A 330 -2.92 -1.60 -1.08
CA PRO A 330 -2.30 -0.62 -1.96
C PRO A 330 -2.55 0.80 -1.43
N GLY A 331 -1.49 1.64 -1.30
CA GLY A 331 -1.68 2.93 -0.67
C GLY A 331 -0.69 4.02 -1.05
N SER A 332 -0.93 5.19 -0.47
CA SER A 332 -0.12 6.40 -0.44
C SER A 332 0.46 6.84 -1.79
N GLY A 333 -0.37 6.85 -2.84
CA GLY A 333 0.01 7.39 -4.14
C GLY A 333 0.57 6.37 -5.11
N SER A 334 0.41 5.07 -4.82
CA SER A 334 0.78 4.00 -5.74
C SER A 334 0.01 4.10 -7.06
N GLN A 335 0.72 3.98 -8.17
CA GLN A 335 0.16 4.12 -9.50
C GLN A 335 0.25 2.80 -10.28
N ARG A 336 -0.79 2.52 -11.05
CA ARG A 336 -0.90 1.37 -11.96
C ARG A 336 -0.62 0.01 -11.29
N PRO A 337 -1.09 -0.23 -10.04
CA PRO A 337 -0.97 -1.57 -9.48
C PRO A 337 -1.85 -2.55 -10.26
N VAL A 338 -1.38 -3.78 -10.40
CA VAL A 338 -2.17 -4.92 -10.85
C VAL A 338 -2.30 -5.89 -9.68
N VAL A 339 -3.51 -6.06 -9.17
CA VAL A 339 -3.84 -6.93 -8.05
C VAL A 339 -4.85 -7.96 -8.56
N ARG A 340 -4.40 -9.19 -8.82
CA ARG A 340 -5.25 -10.18 -9.50
C ARG A 340 -5.14 -11.59 -8.95
N GLY A 341 -6.28 -12.29 -8.94
CA GLY A 341 -6.32 -13.71 -8.55
C GLY A 341 -5.94 -13.95 -7.09
N ASN A 342 -6.02 -12.94 -6.23
CA ASN A 342 -5.66 -13.08 -4.83
C ASN A 342 -6.87 -13.48 -3.97
N VAL A 343 -6.62 -14.08 -2.84
CA VAL A 343 -7.59 -14.36 -1.80
C VAL A 343 -7.27 -13.53 -0.57
N ALA A 344 -8.18 -12.65 -0.13
CA ALA A 344 -8.08 -11.96 1.14
C ALA A 344 -9.26 -12.34 2.03
N ARG A 345 -8.98 -13.06 3.12
CA ARG A 345 -10.06 -13.62 3.95
C ARG A 345 -9.76 -13.62 5.43
N ARG A 346 -10.82 -13.51 6.23
CA ARG A 346 -10.78 -13.55 7.70
C ARG A 346 -9.79 -12.54 8.31
N ASN A 347 -9.53 -11.43 7.60
CA ASN A 347 -8.71 -10.35 8.14
C ASN A 347 -9.54 -9.50 9.10
N GLY A 348 -8.87 -8.86 10.06
CA GLY A 348 -9.51 -8.07 11.10
C GLY A 348 -10.18 -6.78 10.61
N GLU A 349 -9.81 -6.33 9.41
CA GLU A 349 -10.38 -5.15 8.76
C GLU A 349 -10.87 -5.49 7.35
N ASP A 350 -10.59 -4.64 6.34
CA ASP A 350 -11.08 -4.78 4.98
C ASP A 350 -10.29 -5.83 4.19
N GLY A 351 -10.95 -6.51 3.25
CA GLY A 351 -10.28 -7.43 2.35
C GLY A 351 -9.29 -6.72 1.41
N LEU A 352 -9.76 -5.67 0.74
CA LEU A 352 -8.97 -4.79 -0.12
C LEU A 352 -9.24 -3.32 0.25
N PHE A 353 -8.21 -2.61 0.64
CA PHE A 353 -8.30 -1.21 1.03
C PHE A 353 -7.39 -0.35 0.15
N LEU A 354 -7.97 0.49 -0.70
CA LEU A 354 -7.24 1.50 -1.44
C LEU A 354 -7.05 2.73 -0.55
N CYS A 355 -5.81 3.21 -0.40
CA CYS A 355 -5.51 4.31 0.52
C CYS A 355 -4.65 5.40 -0.11
N TRP A 356 -5.22 6.61 -0.22
CA TRP A 356 -4.54 7.82 -0.62
C TRP A 356 -3.93 7.83 -2.02
N ARG A 357 -4.73 8.17 -3.03
CA ARG A 357 -4.28 8.44 -4.40
C ARG A 357 -3.77 7.23 -5.16
N VAL A 358 -4.34 6.07 -4.87
CA VAL A 358 -4.14 4.89 -5.73
C VAL A 358 -4.87 5.11 -7.04
N ARG A 359 -4.16 5.10 -8.16
CA ARG A 359 -4.74 5.44 -9.46
C ARG A 359 -4.31 4.50 -10.57
N HIS A 360 -5.19 4.40 -11.56
CA HIS A 360 -4.97 3.61 -12.77
C HIS A 360 -4.66 2.14 -12.46
N GLY A 361 -5.17 1.64 -11.32
CA GLY A 361 -5.00 0.27 -10.89
C GLY A 361 -6.00 -0.68 -11.53
N LEU A 362 -5.57 -1.92 -11.72
CA LEU A 362 -6.42 -3.04 -12.09
C LEU A 362 -6.52 -4.02 -10.93
N PHE A 363 -7.74 -4.21 -10.43
CA PHE A 363 -8.06 -5.12 -9.33
C PHE A 363 -9.04 -6.16 -9.88
N GLU A 364 -8.53 -7.34 -10.22
CA GLU A 364 -9.36 -8.30 -10.93
C GLU A 364 -9.27 -9.72 -10.40
N LYS A 365 -10.41 -10.43 -10.48
CA LYS A 365 -10.50 -11.86 -10.13
C LYS A 365 -10.00 -12.19 -8.73
N ASN A 366 -10.13 -11.24 -7.79
CA ASN A 366 -9.80 -11.47 -6.39
C ASN A 366 -11.02 -12.03 -5.65
N ILE A 367 -10.77 -12.87 -4.65
CA ILE A 367 -11.78 -13.36 -3.70
C ILE A 367 -11.57 -12.63 -2.38
N LEU A 368 -12.57 -11.87 -1.96
CA LEU A 368 -12.54 -11.03 -0.77
C LEU A 368 -13.68 -11.47 0.15
N GLU A 369 -13.36 -12.33 1.13
CA GLU A 369 -14.38 -13.03 1.89
C GLU A 369 -14.16 -13.05 3.41
N ASP A 370 -15.25 -13.00 4.17
CA ASP A 370 -15.26 -13.11 5.65
C ASP A 370 -14.30 -12.15 6.35
N ASN A 371 -14.04 -10.96 5.78
CA ASN A 371 -13.26 -9.93 6.44
C ASN A 371 -14.16 -9.15 7.42
N LYS A 372 -13.59 -8.66 8.52
CA LYS A 372 -14.40 -8.12 9.64
C LYS A 372 -15.02 -6.75 9.36
N ARG A 373 -14.61 -6.09 8.28
CA ARG A 373 -15.22 -4.86 7.81
C ARG A 373 -15.71 -5.02 6.37
N TYR A 374 -15.19 -4.24 5.45
CA TYR A 374 -15.62 -4.20 4.05
C TYR A 374 -14.90 -5.25 3.20
N GLY A 375 -15.55 -5.72 2.16
CA GLY A 375 -14.85 -6.48 1.14
C GLY A 375 -13.85 -5.61 0.40
N ILE A 376 -14.30 -4.46 -0.11
CA ILE A 376 -13.48 -3.44 -0.78
C ILE A 376 -13.82 -2.06 -0.21
N SER A 377 -12.80 -1.26 0.12
CA SER A 377 -12.95 0.12 0.57
C SER A 377 -12.13 1.08 -0.30
N ILE A 378 -12.76 2.17 -0.78
CA ILE A 378 -12.18 3.12 -1.73
C ILE A 378 -12.47 4.55 -1.25
N GLY A 379 -11.46 5.43 -1.26
CA GLY A 379 -11.62 6.83 -0.85
C GLY A 379 -10.33 7.61 -1.07
N HIS A 380 -10.14 8.75 -0.37
CA HIS A 380 -8.90 9.53 -0.33
C HIS A 380 -8.22 9.75 -1.70
N LYS A 381 -8.99 10.17 -2.72
CA LYS A 381 -8.53 10.41 -4.12
C LYS A 381 -8.12 9.15 -4.88
N ASP A 382 -8.54 7.97 -4.46
CA ASP A 382 -8.33 6.73 -5.19
C ASP A 382 -9.24 6.73 -6.42
N SER A 383 -8.70 7.07 -7.55
CA SER A 383 -9.49 7.40 -8.75
C SER A 383 -8.95 6.68 -9.99
N ASP A 384 -9.82 6.57 -11.00
CA ASP A 384 -9.44 6.01 -12.28
C ASP A 384 -9.03 4.53 -12.21
N ASN A 385 -9.57 3.76 -11.26
CA ASN A 385 -9.29 2.35 -11.09
C ASN A 385 -10.38 1.48 -11.71
N LEU A 386 -10.01 0.30 -12.15
CA LEU A 386 -10.92 -0.76 -12.59
C LEU A 386 -10.92 -1.93 -11.60
N LEU A 387 -12.11 -2.25 -11.09
CA LEU A 387 -12.36 -3.41 -10.25
C LEU A 387 -13.22 -4.38 -11.06
N ARG A 388 -12.66 -5.50 -11.51
CA ARG A 388 -13.34 -6.38 -12.48
C ARG A 388 -13.29 -7.84 -12.08
N GLY A 389 -14.45 -8.50 -12.20
CA GLY A 389 -14.56 -9.94 -12.00
C GLY A 389 -14.15 -10.42 -10.61
N ASN A 390 -14.27 -9.56 -9.57
CA ASN A 390 -13.98 -9.95 -8.20
C ASN A 390 -15.18 -10.62 -7.55
N GLU A 391 -14.92 -11.58 -6.66
CA GLU A 391 -15.90 -12.17 -5.76
C GLU A 391 -15.79 -11.51 -4.38
N VAL A 392 -16.81 -10.80 -3.97
CA VAL A 392 -16.83 -10.03 -2.71
C VAL A 392 -17.98 -10.56 -1.86
N ARG A 393 -17.67 -11.43 -0.90
CA ARG A 393 -18.71 -12.18 -0.20
C ARG A 393 -18.50 -12.35 1.29
N ALA A 394 -19.58 -12.47 2.02
CA ALA A 394 -19.61 -12.77 3.45
C ALA A 394 -18.79 -11.81 4.32
N ASN A 395 -18.43 -10.62 3.82
CA ASN A 395 -17.75 -9.61 4.64
C ASN A 395 -18.73 -9.02 5.65
N HIS A 396 -18.22 -8.60 6.81
CA HIS A 396 -19.11 -8.27 7.92
C HIS A 396 -19.83 -6.92 7.78
N GLN A 397 -19.39 -6.08 6.87
CA GLN A 397 -20.04 -4.81 6.50
C GLN A 397 -20.42 -4.83 5.02
N GLU A 398 -20.40 -3.67 4.33
CA GLU A 398 -20.73 -3.58 2.91
C GLU A 398 -19.73 -4.37 2.04
N GLY A 399 -20.23 -4.90 0.92
CA GLY A 399 -19.34 -5.55 -0.04
C GLY A 399 -18.33 -4.58 -0.63
N VAL A 400 -18.80 -3.48 -1.23
CA VAL A 400 -17.95 -2.38 -1.74
C VAL A 400 -18.39 -1.07 -1.11
N PHE A 401 -17.43 -0.37 -0.52
CA PHE A 401 -17.66 0.86 0.21
C PHE A 401 -16.82 2.02 -0.32
N PHE A 402 -17.47 3.05 -0.84
CA PHE A 402 -16.86 4.34 -1.14
C PHE A 402 -16.97 5.22 0.10
N ARG A 403 -15.83 5.63 0.65
CA ARG A 403 -15.74 6.37 1.92
C ARG A 403 -16.35 7.77 1.81
N ASN A 404 -16.76 8.31 2.96
CA ASN A 404 -17.38 9.63 3.07
C ASN A 404 -16.33 10.74 2.99
N GLU A 405 -16.04 11.21 1.79
CA GLU A 405 -14.99 12.16 1.52
C GLU A 405 -15.54 13.45 0.89
N SER A 406 -14.92 14.57 1.20
CA SER A 406 -15.19 15.83 0.51
C SER A 406 -14.78 15.77 -0.96
N LEU A 407 -15.31 16.67 -1.80
CA LEU A 407 -15.05 16.67 -3.25
C LEU A 407 -13.57 16.60 -3.61
N GLY A 408 -12.70 17.28 -2.88
CA GLY A 408 -11.27 17.28 -3.12
C GLY A 408 -10.55 15.99 -2.67
N MET A 409 -11.22 15.16 -1.88
CA MET A 409 -10.67 13.91 -1.33
C MET A 409 -11.39 12.67 -1.84
N ALA A 410 -12.52 12.81 -2.49
CA ALA A 410 -13.36 11.70 -2.93
C ALA A 410 -12.73 10.88 -4.08
N ALA A 411 -13.20 9.66 -4.23
CA ALA A 411 -12.73 8.69 -5.22
C ALA A 411 -13.58 8.77 -6.49
N HIS A 412 -13.03 9.34 -7.53
CA HIS A 412 -13.76 9.59 -8.78
C HIS A 412 -13.40 8.61 -9.89
N ARG A 413 -14.29 8.44 -10.85
CA ARG A 413 -14.06 7.71 -12.12
C ARG A 413 -13.59 6.27 -11.94
N ASN A 414 -13.97 5.64 -10.84
CA ASN A 414 -13.73 4.22 -10.66
C ASN A 414 -14.81 3.40 -11.39
N ARG A 415 -14.43 2.24 -11.87
CA ARG A 415 -15.30 1.33 -12.60
C ARG A 415 -15.38 0.00 -11.86
N LEU A 416 -16.61 -0.49 -11.65
CA LEU A 416 -16.91 -1.81 -11.11
C LEU A 416 -17.60 -2.62 -12.19
N GLU A 417 -16.93 -3.65 -12.71
CA GLU A 417 -17.40 -4.43 -13.85
C GLU A 417 -17.36 -5.92 -13.57
N ASP A 418 -18.41 -6.62 -13.93
CA ASP A 418 -18.51 -8.09 -13.88
C ASP A 418 -18.22 -8.70 -12.49
N ASN A 419 -18.37 -7.94 -11.39
CA ASN A 419 -18.13 -8.44 -10.04
C ASN A 419 -19.34 -9.20 -9.48
N ILE A 420 -19.09 -10.19 -8.63
CA ILE A 420 -20.09 -10.88 -7.80
C ILE A 420 -19.97 -10.33 -6.39
N ILE A 421 -21.03 -9.69 -5.90
CA ILE A 421 -21.09 -9.05 -4.58
C ILE A 421 -22.24 -9.67 -3.81
N GLU A 422 -21.95 -10.61 -2.91
CA GLU A 422 -23.01 -11.40 -2.31
C GLU A 422 -22.84 -11.66 -0.82
N ASN A 423 -23.97 -11.74 -0.12
CA ASN A 423 -24.04 -12.20 1.27
C ASN A 423 -23.20 -11.37 2.26
N ASN A 424 -22.94 -10.10 1.97
CA ASN A 424 -22.21 -9.20 2.86
C ASN A 424 -23.12 -8.68 3.99
N GLY A 425 -22.52 -8.14 5.07
CA GLY A 425 -23.21 -7.77 6.31
C GLY A 425 -23.42 -8.98 7.23
N ALA A 426 -22.81 -8.96 8.42
CA ALA A 426 -22.91 -10.07 9.36
C ALA A 426 -24.08 -9.93 10.36
N LYS A 427 -24.27 -8.73 10.91
CA LYS A 427 -25.21 -8.49 12.02
C LYS A 427 -26.19 -7.35 11.78
N THR A 428 -25.90 -6.46 10.85
CA THR A 428 -26.68 -5.26 10.56
C THR A 428 -27.03 -5.20 9.08
N ALA A 429 -28.15 -4.58 8.74
CA ALA A 429 -28.54 -4.34 7.37
C ALA A 429 -27.41 -3.55 6.65
N SER A 430 -26.92 -4.13 5.57
CA SER A 430 -25.84 -3.58 4.76
C SER A 430 -26.25 -3.43 3.29
N ALA A 431 -25.39 -2.83 2.50
CA ALA A 431 -25.52 -2.75 1.06
C ALA A 431 -24.46 -3.59 0.36
N GLY A 432 -24.78 -4.13 -0.81
CA GLY A 432 -23.79 -4.73 -1.69
C GLY A 432 -22.73 -3.68 -2.09
N ILE A 433 -23.21 -2.53 -2.60
CA ILE A 433 -22.36 -1.36 -2.89
C ILE A 433 -22.93 -0.14 -2.15
N ARG A 434 -22.09 0.59 -1.44
CA ARG A 434 -22.44 1.87 -0.83
C ARG A 434 -21.54 3.00 -1.29
N VAL A 435 -22.13 4.05 -1.85
CA VAL A 435 -21.42 5.24 -2.31
C VAL A 435 -21.70 6.39 -1.36
N ARG A 436 -20.64 6.95 -0.74
CA ARG A 436 -20.73 8.09 0.18
C ARG A 436 -19.87 9.26 -0.29
N GLY A 437 -20.07 10.39 0.38
CA GLY A 437 -19.36 11.63 0.14
C GLY A 437 -19.51 12.15 -1.28
N ALA A 438 -18.70 13.11 -1.66
CA ALA A 438 -18.77 13.76 -2.97
C ALA A 438 -18.15 12.94 -4.12
N THR A 439 -18.18 11.62 -4.02
CA THR A 439 -17.69 10.67 -5.04
C THR A 439 -18.56 10.74 -6.29
N LYS A 440 -17.97 10.81 -7.48
CA LYS A 440 -18.71 10.98 -8.74
C LYS A 440 -18.06 10.33 -9.96
N ASN A 441 -18.82 10.29 -11.05
CA ASN A 441 -18.41 9.72 -12.34
C ASN A 441 -18.03 8.23 -12.19
N LEU A 442 -18.81 7.49 -11.42
CA LEU A 442 -18.65 6.05 -11.26
C LEU A 442 -19.35 5.29 -12.38
N ILE A 443 -18.83 4.12 -12.73
CA ILE A 443 -19.45 3.20 -13.70
C ILE A 443 -19.60 1.84 -13.04
N PHE A 444 -20.84 1.35 -12.93
CA PHE A 444 -21.16 0.00 -12.46
C PHE A 444 -21.80 -0.79 -13.59
N ARG A 445 -21.09 -1.79 -14.09
CA ARG A 445 -21.51 -2.55 -15.27
C ARG A 445 -21.48 -4.05 -15.03
N ASN A 446 -22.58 -4.73 -15.39
CA ASN A 446 -22.73 -6.19 -15.39
C ASN A 446 -22.41 -6.85 -14.03
N ASN A 447 -22.51 -6.14 -12.90
CA ASN A 447 -22.27 -6.75 -11.60
C ASN A 447 -23.47 -7.59 -11.17
N ILE A 448 -23.22 -8.70 -10.49
CA ILE A 448 -24.23 -9.52 -9.81
C ILE A 448 -24.19 -9.16 -8.33
N ILE A 449 -25.29 -8.60 -7.82
CA ILE A 449 -25.38 -8.12 -6.43
C ILE A 449 -26.58 -8.81 -5.79
N ARG A 450 -26.33 -9.68 -4.79
CA ARG A 450 -27.43 -10.49 -4.24
C ARG A 450 -27.18 -10.92 -2.79
N ASP A 451 -28.26 -11.28 -2.10
CA ASP A 451 -28.22 -12.00 -0.83
C ASP A 451 -28.98 -13.31 -0.97
N THR A 452 -28.28 -14.41 -1.02
CA THR A 452 -28.85 -15.76 -1.18
C THR A 452 -29.23 -16.43 0.15
N ARG A 453 -28.94 -15.75 1.27
CA ARG A 453 -29.31 -16.23 2.60
C ARG A 453 -30.81 -16.05 2.82
N VAL A 454 -31.38 -16.70 3.83
CA VAL A 454 -32.84 -16.68 4.11
C VAL A 454 -33.12 -16.12 5.51
N GLY A 455 -34.26 -15.47 5.66
CA GLY A 455 -34.76 -14.95 6.93
C GLY A 455 -33.83 -13.91 7.56
N ALA A 456 -33.59 -14.01 8.87
CA ALA A 456 -32.77 -13.05 9.61
C ALA A 456 -31.30 -13.00 9.19
N ALA A 457 -30.79 -14.00 8.47
CA ALA A 457 -29.44 -14.02 7.94
C ALA A 457 -29.28 -13.13 6.68
N GLN A 458 -30.38 -12.73 6.06
CA GLN A 458 -30.39 -11.89 4.86
C GLN A 458 -30.16 -10.43 5.21
N THR A 459 -28.90 -10.08 5.45
CA THR A 459 -28.49 -8.77 5.96
C THR A 459 -27.99 -7.81 4.86
N GLN A 460 -27.62 -8.29 3.66
CA GLN A 460 -27.36 -7.43 2.49
C GLN A 460 -28.70 -6.98 1.86
N SER A 461 -29.49 -6.24 2.64
CA SER A 461 -30.88 -5.87 2.28
C SER A 461 -30.97 -4.84 1.16
N VAL A 462 -29.90 -4.13 0.85
CA VAL A 462 -29.80 -3.13 -0.22
C VAL A 462 -28.78 -3.57 -1.25
N GLY A 463 -29.14 -3.56 -2.52
CA GLY A 463 -28.19 -3.85 -3.60
C GLY A 463 -27.16 -2.73 -3.75
N ILE A 464 -27.62 -1.54 -4.14
CA ILE A 464 -26.78 -0.35 -4.29
C ILE A 464 -27.39 0.80 -3.49
N ARG A 465 -26.62 1.42 -2.60
CA ARG A 465 -26.99 2.63 -1.87
C ARG A 465 -26.13 3.81 -2.31
N ILE A 466 -26.77 4.90 -2.72
CA ILE A 466 -26.14 6.14 -3.13
C ILE A 466 -26.57 7.23 -2.16
N GLU A 467 -25.61 7.76 -1.40
CA GLU A 467 -25.89 8.79 -0.37
C GLU A 467 -26.02 10.19 -1.00
N GLU A 468 -26.55 11.12 -0.21
CA GLU A 468 -26.99 12.45 -0.66
C GLU A 468 -25.95 13.27 -1.41
N GLU A 469 -24.67 13.19 -1.02
CA GLU A 469 -23.59 14.00 -1.57
C GLU A 469 -22.94 13.38 -2.82
N ALA A 470 -23.27 12.14 -3.15
CA ALA A 470 -22.67 11.43 -4.27
C ALA A 470 -23.11 12.07 -5.60
N GLY A 471 -22.17 12.13 -6.54
CA GLY A 471 -22.42 12.62 -7.90
C GLY A 471 -22.87 11.51 -8.85
N ASP A 472 -22.51 11.65 -10.11
CA ASP A 472 -22.98 10.76 -11.17
C ASP A 472 -22.47 9.33 -11.00
N VAL A 473 -23.41 8.40 -11.14
CA VAL A 473 -23.17 6.95 -11.16
C VAL A 473 -23.90 6.37 -12.37
N GLU A 474 -23.15 5.94 -13.36
CA GLU A 474 -23.67 5.20 -14.53
C GLU A 474 -23.88 3.72 -14.15
N MET A 475 -25.04 3.17 -14.44
CA MET A 475 -25.36 1.78 -14.16
C MET A 475 -25.90 1.09 -15.42
N GLN A 476 -25.27 -0.02 -15.81
CA GLN A 476 -25.69 -0.80 -16.99
C GLN A 476 -25.56 -2.29 -16.75
N GLY A 477 -26.60 -3.04 -17.05
CA GLY A 477 -26.59 -4.51 -17.07
C GLY A 477 -26.40 -5.18 -15.69
N ASN A 478 -26.49 -4.44 -14.58
CA ASN A 478 -26.34 -5.02 -13.25
C ASN A 478 -27.56 -5.87 -12.87
N GLN A 479 -27.31 -7.08 -12.40
CA GLN A 479 -28.30 -7.98 -11.87
C GLN A 479 -28.36 -7.82 -10.34
N ILE A 480 -29.47 -7.29 -9.83
CA ILE A 480 -29.60 -6.97 -8.40
C ILE A 480 -30.78 -7.76 -7.84
N ASP A 481 -30.49 -8.62 -6.87
CA ASP A 481 -31.46 -9.38 -6.09
C ASP A 481 -31.26 -9.05 -4.60
N ALA A 482 -32.03 -8.08 -4.13
CA ALA A 482 -32.05 -7.58 -2.76
C ALA A 482 -33.43 -6.99 -2.44
N ALA A 483 -33.79 -6.90 -1.17
CA ALA A 483 -35.06 -6.33 -0.73
C ALA A 483 -35.28 -4.91 -1.28
N THR A 484 -34.23 -4.10 -1.27
CA THR A 484 -34.16 -2.81 -1.96
C THR A 484 -33.06 -2.87 -3.03
N ARG A 485 -33.46 -2.89 -4.30
CA ARG A 485 -32.49 -2.99 -5.40
C ARG A 485 -31.53 -1.80 -5.45
N ILE A 486 -32.10 -0.60 -5.47
CA ILE A 486 -31.34 0.66 -5.49
C ILE A 486 -31.99 1.62 -4.52
N GLU A 487 -31.23 2.14 -3.58
CA GLU A 487 -31.60 3.19 -2.65
C GLU A 487 -30.81 4.45 -3.00
N ASP A 488 -31.40 5.32 -3.81
CA ASP A 488 -30.81 6.61 -4.22
C ASP A 488 -31.35 7.72 -3.33
N ARG A 489 -30.49 8.27 -2.47
CA ARG A 489 -30.83 9.33 -1.49
C ARG A 489 -30.47 10.72 -1.99
N ARG A 490 -29.92 10.84 -3.19
CA ARG A 490 -29.57 12.14 -3.76
C ARG A 490 -30.84 12.96 -3.95
N LYS A 491 -30.76 14.26 -3.61
CA LYS A 491 -31.86 15.18 -3.90
C LYS A 491 -31.97 15.30 -5.42
N THR A 492 -33.15 14.95 -5.96
CA THR A 492 -33.45 15.25 -7.35
C THR A 492 -33.30 16.77 -7.54
N PRO A 493 -32.51 17.23 -8.52
CA PRO A 493 -32.47 18.66 -8.81
C PRO A 493 -33.91 19.14 -9.03
N SER A 494 -34.34 20.11 -8.26
CA SER A 494 -35.60 20.80 -8.54
C SER A 494 -35.51 21.35 -9.97
N LYS A 495 -36.38 20.84 -10.86
CA LYS A 495 -36.48 21.29 -12.26
C LYS A 495 -36.78 22.78 -12.32
#